data_525881927f773f90244c9ef0dfbb1d48
#
_entry.id   525881927f773f90244c9ef0dfbb1d48
#
_cell.length_a   1.000
_cell.length_b   1.000
_cell.length_c   1.000
_cell.angle_alpha   90.00
_cell.angle_beta   90.00
_cell.angle_gamma   90.00
#
_symmetry.space_group_name_H-M   'P 1'
#
loop_
_entity.id
_entity.type
_entity.pdbx_description
1 polymer ?
#
loop_
_entity_poly.entity_id
_entity_poly.type
_entity_poly.pdbx_seq_one_letter_code
_entity_poly.pdbx_strand_id
1 'polypeptide(L)'
;MTNRRAFLRGASVLMGSAALGQVLTAFAATPRKASTFTDPEISALRALVDTILPETDSPSASAADTHYFIDLAIPACASPKAQATFRAGLQDFAGFDKLAAAEQVAKLKARAAKDVGLPYDESFFLILKDYTLTGYFLSETGATKALAYERVPGGFQGDLPLKPDQKAWAI
;
A
#
# COMPACT_ATOMS: atom_id res chain seq x y z
N MET A 1 41.50 5.79 4.92
CA MET A 1 40.81 6.30 3.68
C MET A 1 39.41 5.70 3.65
N THR A 2 38.41 6.45 4.03
CA THR A 2 37.01 6.00 4.00
C THR A 2 36.54 5.92 2.55
N ASN A 3 36.17 4.72 2.15
CA ASN A 3 35.75 4.43 0.79
C ASN A 3 34.40 5.15 0.52
N ARG A 4 34.25 5.87 -0.60
CA ARG A 4 33.03 6.59 -1.02
C ARG A 4 31.77 5.72 -0.93
N ARG A 5 31.90 4.40 -1.20
CA ARG A 5 30.79 3.43 -1.05
C ARG A 5 30.37 3.22 0.42
N ALA A 6 31.32 3.26 1.37
CA ALA A 6 31.01 3.15 2.80
C ALA A 6 30.36 4.43 3.32
N PHE A 7 30.77 5.60 2.81
CA PHE A 7 30.13 6.88 3.13
C PHE A 7 28.70 6.96 2.59
N LEU A 8 28.44 6.54 1.35
CA LEU A 8 27.10 6.53 0.78
C LEU A 8 26.17 5.53 1.47
N ARG A 9 26.70 4.38 1.91
CA ARG A 9 25.93 3.44 2.75
C ARG A 9 25.64 3.99 4.14
N GLY A 10 26.53 4.77 4.72
CA GLY A 10 26.32 5.44 6.02
C GLY A 10 25.38 6.64 5.93
N ALA A 11 25.44 7.42 4.84
CA ALA A 11 24.60 8.59 4.62
C ALA A 11 23.12 8.24 4.33
N SER A 12 22.86 7.10 3.69
CA SER A 12 21.47 6.62 3.48
C SER A 12 20.78 6.21 4.79
N VAL A 13 21.54 5.91 5.84
CA VAL A 13 21.04 5.58 7.17
C VAL A 13 20.57 6.83 7.96
N LEU A 14 21.08 8.03 7.58
CA LEU A 14 20.82 9.27 8.33
C LEU A 14 19.64 10.12 7.81
N MET A 15 19.07 9.78 6.67
CA MET A 15 17.96 10.55 6.09
C MET A 15 16.69 9.70 6.00
N GLY A 16 15.88 9.64 7.06
CA GLY A 16 14.44 9.27 7.03
C GLY A 16 13.96 8.10 6.15
N SER A 17 14.74 7.70 5.15
CA SER A 17 14.50 6.58 4.25
C SER A 17 14.89 5.21 4.84
N ALA A 18 15.55 5.20 6.02
CA ALA A 18 15.99 3.95 6.64
C ALA A 18 14.81 3.07 7.07
N ALA A 19 13.74 3.67 7.58
CA ALA A 19 12.56 2.91 7.99
C ALA A 19 11.85 2.29 6.77
N LEU A 20 11.67 3.04 5.70
CA LEU A 20 11.04 2.53 4.48
C LEU A 20 11.90 1.48 3.78
N GLY A 21 13.21 1.68 3.74
CA GLY A 21 14.16 0.70 3.20
C GLY A 21 14.17 -0.61 4.00
N GLN A 22 14.06 -0.56 5.32
CA GLN A 22 13.95 -1.75 6.17
C GLN A 22 12.61 -2.47 5.98
N VAL A 23 11.52 -1.73 5.81
CA VAL A 23 10.20 -2.31 5.51
C VAL A 23 10.23 -3.02 4.16
N LEU A 24 10.80 -2.41 3.13
CA LEU A 24 10.89 -3.02 1.80
C LEU A 24 11.81 -4.26 1.77
N THR A 25 12.93 -4.25 2.49
CA THR A 25 13.82 -5.42 2.57
C THR A 25 13.22 -6.54 3.42
N ALA A 26 12.52 -6.22 4.51
CA ALA A 26 11.79 -7.20 5.32
C ALA A 26 10.63 -7.82 4.50
N PHE A 27 9.94 -7.00 3.70
CA PHE A 27 8.87 -7.47 2.82
C PHE A 27 9.38 -8.43 1.73
N ALA A 28 10.58 -8.22 1.21
CA ALA A 28 11.17 -9.07 0.17
C ALA A 28 11.81 -10.37 0.71
N ALA A 29 12.25 -10.39 1.98
CA ALA A 29 13.13 -11.43 2.50
C ALA A 29 12.46 -12.49 3.40
N THR A 30 11.20 -12.32 3.84
CA THR A 30 10.58 -13.21 4.84
C THR A 30 9.37 -13.94 4.29
N PRO A 31 9.13 -15.23 4.67
CA PRO A 31 7.82 -15.84 4.49
C PRO A 31 6.78 -14.95 5.15
N ARG A 32 5.79 -14.52 4.37
CA ARG A 32 4.86 -13.46 4.72
C ARG A 32 3.89 -13.93 5.80
N LYS A 33 4.30 -13.75 7.05
CA LYS A 33 3.48 -13.96 8.24
C LYS A 33 3.13 -12.58 8.82
N ALA A 34 1.86 -12.38 9.16
CA ALA A 34 1.41 -11.20 9.90
C ALA A 34 2.29 -10.99 11.14
N SER A 35 2.70 -9.77 11.37
CA SER A 35 3.59 -9.40 12.48
C SER A 35 2.92 -8.49 13.51
N THR A 36 1.96 -7.67 13.08
CA THR A 36 1.30 -6.65 13.90
C THR A 36 -0.19 -6.95 14.10
N PHE A 37 -0.85 -7.42 13.05
CA PHE A 37 -2.27 -7.78 13.09
C PHE A 37 -2.46 -9.28 13.26
N THR A 38 -3.56 -9.68 13.87
CA THR A 38 -3.94 -11.07 14.03
C THR A 38 -4.41 -11.69 12.71
N ASP A 39 -4.41 -13.01 12.60
CA ASP A 39 -4.86 -13.71 11.38
C ASP A 39 -6.28 -13.30 10.93
N PRO A 40 -7.29 -13.14 11.81
CA PRO A 40 -8.60 -12.62 11.43
C PRO A 40 -8.56 -11.18 10.90
N GLU A 41 -7.72 -10.32 11.48
CA GLU A 41 -7.54 -8.94 11.00
C GLU A 41 -6.86 -8.89 9.64
N ILE A 42 -5.89 -9.76 9.40
CA ILE A 42 -5.24 -9.92 8.09
C ILE A 42 -6.25 -10.42 7.04
N SER A 43 -7.13 -11.37 7.39
CA SER A 43 -8.19 -11.82 6.48
C SER A 43 -9.15 -10.69 6.11
N ALA A 44 -9.59 -9.90 7.09
CA ALA A 44 -10.41 -8.73 6.85
C ALA A 44 -9.68 -7.66 6.01
N LEU A 45 -8.41 -7.41 6.32
CA LEU A 45 -7.56 -6.45 5.58
C LEU A 45 -7.35 -6.87 4.13
N ARG A 46 -7.15 -8.17 3.88
CA ARG A 46 -7.08 -8.73 2.53
C ARG A 46 -8.32 -8.42 1.71
N ALA A 47 -9.51 -8.66 2.28
CA ALA A 47 -10.77 -8.35 1.62
C ALA A 47 -10.98 -6.84 1.42
N LEU A 48 -10.52 -6.01 2.37
CA LEU A 48 -10.59 -4.55 2.28
C LEU A 48 -9.74 -4.01 1.13
N VAL A 49 -8.49 -4.47 0.99
CA VAL A 49 -7.62 -4.00 -0.11
C VAL A 49 -8.14 -4.47 -1.47
N ASP A 50 -8.72 -5.66 -1.57
CA ASP A 50 -9.35 -6.14 -2.82
C ASP A 50 -10.65 -5.40 -3.13
N THR A 51 -11.36 -4.90 -2.13
CA THR A 51 -12.54 -4.04 -2.35
C THR A 51 -12.13 -2.66 -2.92
N ILE A 52 -10.92 -2.17 -2.60
CA ILE A 52 -10.37 -0.91 -3.13
C ILE A 52 -9.79 -1.10 -4.54
N LEU A 53 -8.99 -2.15 -4.73
CA LEU A 53 -8.37 -2.51 -6.01
C LEU A 53 -8.69 -3.97 -6.34
N PRO A 54 -9.86 -4.23 -6.92
CA PRO A 54 -10.27 -5.57 -7.33
C PRO A 54 -9.48 -6.03 -8.55
N GLU A 55 -9.50 -7.33 -8.80
CA GLU A 55 -8.98 -7.91 -10.03
C GLU A 55 -9.82 -7.44 -11.23
N THR A 56 -9.13 -6.92 -12.26
CA THR A 56 -9.70 -6.47 -13.52
C THR A 56 -8.81 -6.94 -14.66
N ASP A 57 -8.32 -6.05 -15.50
CA ASP A 57 -7.21 -6.26 -16.45
C ASP A 57 -5.83 -6.30 -15.75
N SER A 58 -5.80 -5.96 -14.48
CA SER A 58 -4.64 -6.03 -13.59
C SER A 58 -4.95 -6.89 -12.36
N PRO A 59 -3.95 -7.53 -11.75
CA PRO A 59 -4.12 -8.32 -10.53
C PRO A 59 -4.69 -7.49 -9.37
N SER A 60 -5.43 -8.14 -8.46
CA SER A 60 -5.96 -7.50 -7.26
C SER A 60 -4.87 -7.03 -6.30
N ALA A 61 -5.23 -6.16 -5.35
CA ALA A 61 -4.29 -5.68 -4.34
C ALA A 61 -3.76 -6.82 -3.44
N SER A 62 -4.59 -7.81 -3.13
CA SER A 62 -4.13 -8.95 -2.33
C SER A 62 -3.18 -9.86 -3.10
N ALA A 63 -3.31 -9.95 -4.44
CA ALA A 63 -2.37 -10.68 -5.29
C ALA A 63 -0.98 -10.03 -5.35
N ALA A 64 -0.91 -8.74 -5.02
CA ALA A 64 0.34 -7.99 -4.82
C ALA A 64 0.80 -7.97 -3.35
N ASP A 65 0.17 -8.77 -2.48
CA ASP A 65 0.46 -8.88 -1.04
C ASP A 65 0.37 -7.55 -0.28
N THR A 66 -0.42 -6.62 -0.77
CA THR A 66 -0.59 -5.27 -0.20
C THR A 66 -1.05 -5.30 1.25
N HIS A 67 -1.85 -6.29 1.65
CA HIS A 67 -2.29 -6.46 3.05
C HIS A 67 -1.12 -6.73 4.00
N TYR A 68 -0.10 -7.48 3.57
CA TYR A 68 1.13 -7.67 4.35
C TYR A 68 2.03 -6.43 4.34
N PHE A 69 2.06 -5.67 3.25
CA PHE A 69 2.73 -4.38 3.24
C PHE A 69 2.13 -3.44 4.30
N ILE A 70 0.81 -3.38 4.40
CA ILE A 70 0.11 -2.54 5.40
C ILE A 70 0.43 -3.00 6.82
N ASP A 71 0.46 -4.32 7.07
CA ASP A 71 0.83 -4.90 8.38
C ASP A 71 2.23 -4.45 8.85
N LEU A 72 3.17 -4.30 7.93
CA LEU A 72 4.53 -3.84 8.22
C LEU A 72 4.64 -2.31 8.25
N ALA A 73 3.97 -1.63 7.33
CA ALA A 73 4.17 -0.20 7.11
C ALA A 73 3.42 0.68 8.13
N ILE A 74 2.23 0.28 8.57
CA ILE A 74 1.47 1.06 9.57
C ILE A 74 2.26 1.27 10.85
N PRO A 75 2.81 0.24 11.52
CA PRO A 75 3.58 0.46 12.75
C PRO A 75 4.91 1.18 12.53
N ALA A 76 5.50 1.07 11.34
CA ALA A 76 6.81 1.66 11.05
C ALA A 76 6.74 3.12 10.56
N CYS A 77 5.70 3.49 9.83
CA CYS A 77 5.65 4.74 9.08
C CYS A 77 4.51 5.68 9.50
N ALA A 78 3.39 5.15 10.05
CA ALA A 78 2.26 5.98 10.43
C ALA A 78 2.50 6.71 11.76
N SER A 79 1.92 7.90 11.92
CA SER A 79 1.91 8.59 13.21
C SER A 79 1.20 7.77 14.29
N PRO A 80 1.51 7.94 15.59
CA PRO A 80 0.81 7.21 16.66
C PRO A 80 -0.71 7.38 16.61
N LYS A 81 -1.20 8.57 16.21
CA LYS A 81 -2.62 8.85 16.05
C LYS A 81 -3.22 8.07 14.88
N ALA A 82 -2.56 8.06 13.72
CA ALA A 82 -3.00 7.29 12.56
C ALA A 82 -2.98 5.78 12.84
N GLN A 83 -2.00 5.27 13.57
CA GLN A 83 -1.96 3.87 14.00
C GLN A 83 -3.18 3.52 14.89
N ALA A 84 -3.50 4.37 15.87
CA ALA A 84 -4.66 4.17 16.74
C ALA A 84 -5.98 4.21 15.95
N THR A 85 -6.13 5.20 15.05
CA THR A 85 -7.29 5.32 14.15
C THR A 85 -7.44 4.10 13.26
N PHE A 86 -6.33 3.61 12.69
CA PHE A 86 -6.34 2.44 11.82
C PHE A 86 -6.76 1.17 12.57
N ARG A 87 -6.21 0.94 13.77
CA ARG A 87 -6.58 -0.22 14.61
C ARG A 87 -8.05 -0.18 15.00
N ALA A 88 -8.55 0.96 15.48
CA ALA A 88 -9.96 1.13 15.84
C ALA A 88 -10.87 0.91 14.63
N GLY A 89 -10.51 1.48 13.47
CA GLY A 89 -11.26 1.30 12.24
C GLY A 89 -11.29 -0.15 11.74
N LEU A 90 -10.17 -0.87 11.85
CA LEU A 90 -10.08 -2.25 11.41
C LEU A 90 -10.99 -3.18 12.25
N GLN A 91 -11.16 -2.90 13.54
CA GLN A 91 -12.08 -3.65 14.40
C GLN A 91 -13.55 -3.56 13.93
N ASP A 92 -13.97 -2.42 13.34
CA ASP A 92 -15.32 -2.26 12.76
C ASP A 92 -15.54 -3.20 11.55
N PHE A 93 -14.46 -3.72 10.97
CA PHE A 93 -14.47 -4.64 9.84
C PHE A 93 -14.18 -6.10 10.22
N ALA A 94 -14.31 -6.48 11.49
CA ALA A 94 -14.20 -7.88 11.89
C ALA A 94 -15.19 -8.75 11.09
N GLY A 95 -14.69 -9.83 10.48
CA GLY A 95 -15.49 -10.74 9.62
C GLY A 95 -15.88 -10.15 8.26
N PHE A 96 -15.25 -9.08 7.82
CA PHE A 96 -15.52 -8.45 6.51
C PHE A 96 -15.27 -9.39 5.33
N ASP A 97 -14.28 -10.27 5.44
CA ASP A 97 -13.94 -11.33 4.48
C ASP A 97 -15.08 -12.33 4.22
N LYS A 98 -16.04 -12.43 5.15
CA LYS A 98 -17.20 -13.36 5.07
C LYS A 98 -18.42 -12.73 4.40
N LEU A 99 -18.41 -11.43 4.17
CA LEU A 99 -19.52 -10.71 3.53
C LEU A 99 -19.53 -10.94 2.03
N ALA A 100 -20.71 -10.86 1.41
CA ALA A 100 -20.84 -10.84 -0.03
C ALA A 100 -20.18 -9.58 -0.62
N ALA A 101 -19.66 -9.66 -1.86
CA ALA A 101 -18.92 -8.56 -2.49
C ALA A 101 -19.71 -7.24 -2.54
N ALA A 102 -21.02 -7.30 -2.79
CA ALA A 102 -21.87 -6.11 -2.79
C ALA A 102 -21.99 -5.47 -1.38
N GLU A 103 -22.05 -6.29 -0.34
CA GLU A 103 -22.09 -5.83 1.05
C GLU A 103 -20.74 -5.25 1.48
N GLN A 104 -19.61 -5.84 1.03
CA GLN A 104 -18.28 -5.31 1.25
C GLN A 104 -18.17 -3.90 0.68
N VAL A 105 -18.54 -3.72 -0.58
CA VAL A 105 -18.54 -2.40 -1.24
C VAL A 105 -19.45 -1.40 -0.52
N ALA A 106 -20.66 -1.81 -0.15
CA ALA A 106 -21.61 -0.93 0.56
C ALA A 106 -21.06 -0.50 1.93
N LYS A 107 -20.52 -1.44 2.71
CA LYS A 107 -19.95 -1.16 4.04
C LYS A 107 -18.74 -0.24 3.95
N LEU A 108 -17.83 -0.47 2.99
CA LEU A 108 -16.67 0.39 2.80
C LEU A 108 -17.06 1.79 2.31
N LYS A 109 -18.04 1.92 1.40
CA LYS A 109 -18.59 3.22 0.97
C LYS A 109 -19.24 3.99 2.14
N ALA A 110 -19.98 3.31 2.99
CA ALA A 110 -20.58 3.93 4.18
C ALA A 110 -19.49 4.47 5.13
N ARG A 111 -18.39 3.73 5.31
CA ARG A 111 -17.25 4.21 6.09
C ARG A 111 -16.57 5.40 5.43
N ALA A 112 -16.33 5.36 4.12
CA ALA A 112 -15.75 6.47 3.38
C ALA A 112 -16.60 7.75 3.50
N ALA A 113 -17.94 7.62 3.41
CA ALA A 113 -18.85 8.75 3.57
C ALA A 113 -18.80 9.35 5.00
N LYS A 114 -18.66 8.50 6.03
CA LYS A 114 -18.52 8.94 7.42
C LYS A 114 -17.19 9.69 7.66
N ASP A 115 -16.15 9.32 6.95
CA ASP A 115 -14.81 9.88 7.09
C ASP A 115 -14.59 11.15 6.25
N VAL A 116 -15.58 11.59 5.45
CA VAL A 116 -15.48 12.81 4.62
C VAL A 116 -15.23 14.04 5.50
N GLY A 117 -14.20 14.81 5.14
CA GLY A 117 -13.83 16.05 5.84
C GLY A 117 -12.99 15.84 7.10
N LEU A 118 -12.73 14.61 7.51
CA LEU A 118 -11.79 14.34 8.61
C LEU A 118 -10.34 14.58 8.17
N PRO A 119 -9.47 15.01 9.08
CA PRO A 119 -8.03 15.01 8.86
C PRO A 119 -7.51 13.61 8.52
N TYR A 120 -6.41 13.52 7.78
CA TYR A 120 -5.83 12.25 7.34
C TYR A 120 -5.66 11.24 8.47
N ASP A 121 -5.06 11.66 9.59
CA ASP A 121 -4.76 10.82 10.74
C ASP A 121 -5.99 10.47 11.63
N GLU A 122 -7.16 10.99 11.29
CA GLU A 122 -8.46 10.67 11.92
C GLU A 122 -9.38 9.85 10.99
N SER A 123 -9.02 9.71 9.71
CA SER A 123 -9.80 8.97 8.73
C SER A 123 -9.22 7.58 8.49
N PHE A 124 -9.91 6.54 8.94
CA PHE A 124 -9.55 5.16 8.63
C PHE A 124 -9.51 4.90 7.12
N PHE A 125 -10.53 5.42 6.38
CA PHE A 125 -10.63 5.18 4.96
C PHE A 125 -9.48 5.82 4.17
N LEU A 126 -9.07 7.05 4.50
CA LEU A 126 -7.95 7.71 3.82
C LEU A 126 -6.64 6.99 4.08
N ILE A 127 -6.38 6.58 5.34
CA ILE A 127 -5.18 5.81 5.69
C ILE A 127 -5.18 4.48 4.93
N LEU A 128 -6.28 3.71 4.99
CA LEU A 128 -6.40 2.43 4.31
C LEU A 128 -6.16 2.58 2.80
N LYS A 129 -6.82 3.55 2.16
CA LYS A 129 -6.70 3.81 0.73
C LYS A 129 -5.26 4.17 0.34
N ASP A 130 -4.64 5.09 1.06
CA ASP A 130 -3.29 5.57 0.78
C ASP A 130 -2.26 4.44 0.86
N TYR A 131 -2.27 3.68 1.96
CA TYR A 131 -1.39 2.53 2.10
C TYR A 131 -1.69 1.41 1.10
N THR A 132 -2.95 1.22 0.70
CA THR A 132 -3.32 0.25 -0.34
C THR A 132 -2.73 0.65 -1.69
N LEU A 133 -2.93 1.90 -2.12
CA LEU A 133 -2.38 2.40 -3.38
C LEU A 133 -0.86 2.38 -3.38
N THR A 134 -0.24 2.87 -2.30
CA THR A 134 1.21 2.87 -2.14
C THR A 134 1.79 1.46 -2.21
N GLY A 135 1.27 0.52 -1.42
CA GLY A 135 1.75 -0.86 -1.40
C GLY A 135 1.56 -1.58 -2.73
N TYR A 136 0.42 -1.33 -3.40
CA TYR A 136 0.14 -1.93 -4.69
C TYR A 136 1.09 -1.44 -5.79
N PHE A 137 1.18 -0.11 -5.99
CA PHE A 137 1.97 0.45 -7.08
C PHE A 137 3.49 0.38 -6.85
N LEU A 138 3.95 0.25 -5.61
CA LEU A 138 5.35 -0.04 -5.30
C LEU A 138 5.70 -1.53 -5.36
N SER A 139 4.70 -2.42 -5.48
CA SER A 139 4.96 -3.84 -5.68
C SER A 139 5.45 -4.14 -7.10
N GLU A 140 6.20 -5.23 -7.27
CA GLU A 140 6.58 -5.73 -8.59
C GLU A 140 5.35 -5.97 -9.47
N THR A 141 4.30 -6.56 -8.90
CA THR A 141 3.04 -6.84 -9.59
C THR A 141 2.35 -5.58 -10.07
N GLY A 142 2.21 -4.57 -9.22
CA GLY A 142 1.59 -3.29 -9.59
C GLY A 142 2.43 -2.52 -10.60
N ALA A 143 3.73 -2.41 -10.38
CA ALA A 143 4.63 -1.68 -11.26
C ALA A 143 4.72 -2.30 -12.67
N THR A 144 4.73 -3.65 -12.79
CA THR A 144 4.95 -4.31 -14.08
C THR A 144 3.67 -4.68 -14.82
N LYS A 145 2.55 -4.90 -14.12
CA LYS A 145 1.31 -5.35 -14.73
C LYS A 145 0.24 -4.26 -14.83
N ALA A 146 0.10 -3.43 -13.79
CA ALA A 146 -0.86 -2.33 -13.79
C ALA A 146 -0.33 -1.06 -14.47
N LEU A 147 0.96 -0.77 -14.30
CA LEU A 147 1.64 0.39 -14.90
C LEU A 147 2.45 0.01 -16.15
N ALA A 148 2.88 1.01 -16.91
CA ALA A 148 3.88 0.85 -17.94
C ALA A 148 5.28 0.91 -17.29
N TYR A 149 5.99 -0.21 -17.30
CA TYR A 149 7.34 -0.30 -16.76
C TYR A 149 8.38 -0.37 -17.88
N GLU A 150 9.34 0.52 -17.85
CA GLU A 150 10.51 0.48 -18.72
C GLU A 150 11.77 0.52 -17.87
N ARG A 151 12.61 -0.51 -18.01
CA ARG A 151 13.83 -0.67 -17.20
C ARG A 151 14.83 0.45 -17.40
N VAL A 152 14.92 0.97 -18.61
CA VAL A 152 15.81 2.09 -18.98
C VAL A 152 14.97 3.09 -19.76
N PRO A 153 14.30 4.04 -19.09
CA PRO A 153 13.49 5.03 -19.78
C PRO A 153 14.39 5.89 -20.68
N GLY A 154 13.87 6.22 -21.87
CA GLY A 154 14.53 7.13 -22.80
C GLY A 154 14.56 8.58 -22.31
N GLY A 155 14.83 9.51 -23.22
CA GLY A 155 14.79 10.94 -22.90
C GLY A 155 13.37 11.43 -22.58
N PHE A 156 13.24 12.45 -21.72
CA PHE A 156 11.98 13.10 -21.41
C PHE A 156 11.40 13.79 -22.67
N GLN A 157 10.14 13.50 -22.96
CA GLN A 157 9.35 14.13 -24.02
C GLN A 157 8.07 14.68 -23.41
N GLY A 158 8.03 16.00 -23.17
CA GLY A 158 6.95 16.65 -22.42
C GLY A 158 5.63 16.85 -23.20
N ASP A 159 5.67 16.69 -24.53
CA ASP A 159 4.56 16.96 -25.46
C ASP A 159 4.03 15.72 -26.17
N LEU A 160 4.29 14.53 -25.62
CA LEU A 160 3.76 13.27 -26.18
C LEU A 160 2.23 13.24 -26.13
N PRO A 161 1.55 13.05 -27.29
CA PRO A 161 0.11 12.85 -27.29
C PRO A 161 -0.28 11.62 -26.47
N LEU A 162 -1.25 11.77 -25.58
CA LEU A 162 -1.80 10.66 -24.80
C LEU A 162 -2.54 9.70 -25.78
N LYS A 163 -2.12 8.44 -25.82
CA LYS A 163 -2.78 7.40 -26.63
C LYS A 163 -3.98 6.84 -25.87
N PRO A 164 -5.07 6.44 -26.57
CA PRO A 164 -6.10 5.62 -25.94
C PRO A 164 -5.46 4.40 -25.28
N ASP A 165 -5.92 4.04 -24.10
CA ASP A 165 -5.44 2.89 -23.31
C ASP A 165 -3.97 2.95 -22.86
N GLN A 166 -3.34 4.13 -22.94
CA GLN A 166 -1.99 4.30 -22.42
C GLN A 166 -1.98 4.18 -20.88
N LYS A 167 -1.23 3.19 -20.39
CA LYS A 167 -0.99 3.03 -18.95
C LYS A 167 -0.11 4.16 -18.42
N ALA A 168 -0.34 4.55 -17.17
CA ALA A 168 0.59 5.43 -16.44
C ALA A 168 1.96 4.77 -16.28
N TRP A 169 3.03 5.57 -16.29
CA TRP A 169 4.38 5.08 -16.10
C TRP A 169 4.63 4.68 -14.64
N ALA A 170 5.34 3.57 -14.45
CA ALA A 170 5.92 3.24 -13.15
C ALA A 170 7.08 4.19 -12.87
N ILE A 171 7.09 4.77 -11.67
CA ILE A 171 8.10 5.75 -11.21
C ILE A 171 9.18 5.01 -10.42
#